data_fa1801b99eef75aedc39e3c9b5a7bb97
#
_entry.id   fa1801b99eef75aedc39e3c9b5a7bb97
#
_cell.length_a   1.000
_cell.length_b   1.000
_cell.length_c   1.000
_cell.angle_alpha   90.00
_cell.angle_beta   90.00
_cell.angle_gamma   90.00
#
_symmetry.space_group_name_H-M   'P 1'
#
loop_
_entity.id
_entity.type
_entity.pdbx_description
1 polymer ?
#
loop_
_entity_poly.entity_id
_entity_poly.type
_entity_poly.pdbx_seq_one_letter_code
_entity_poly.pdbx_strand_id
1 'polypeptide(L)'
;MNSDQLDFFKEKLIEMKIELRKHLENERTELSQQSRECDDLDRAQIEEEIHLRLRILDRESKLLPKIDEAIKRIDDKSYGYCVNTGEIIGIHRLLVRPTALFCAEEKGRQEKIEKAYRDS
;
A
#
# COMPACT_ATOMS: atom_id res chain seq x y z
N MET A 1 6.38 6.05 -20.92
CA MET A 1 5.98 7.37 -20.41
C MET A 1 7.09 8.38 -20.69
N ASN A 2 6.71 9.64 -20.90
CA ASN A 2 7.72 10.69 -21.05
C ASN A 2 8.28 11.13 -19.69
N SER A 3 9.33 11.95 -19.72
CA SER A 3 10.00 12.43 -18.52
C SER A 3 9.09 13.21 -17.56
N ASP A 4 8.21 14.04 -18.11
CA ASP A 4 7.29 14.85 -17.30
C ASP A 4 6.27 13.99 -16.55
N GLN A 5 5.77 12.94 -17.18
CA GLN A 5 4.86 12.00 -16.54
C GLN A 5 5.54 11.21 -15.44
N LEU A 6 6.78 10.77 -15.66
CA LEU A 6 7.57 10.08 -14.65
C LEU A 6 7.83 10.97 -13.43
N ASP A 7 8.16 12.24 -13.65
CA ASP A 7 8.37 13.20 -12.57
C ASP A 7 7.10 13.44 -11.78
N PHE A 8 5.96 13.55 -12.45
CA PHE A 8 4.65 13.68 -11.80
C PHE A 8 4.36 12.51 -10.86
N PHE A 9 4.54 11.29 -11.33
CA PHE A 9 4.28 10.09 -10.52
C PHE A 9 5.29 9.94 -9.39
N LYS A 10 6.54 10.33 -9.62
CA LYS A 10 7.56 10.31 -8.57
C LYS A 10 7.20 11.25 -7.41
N GLU A 11 6.80 12.48 -7.72
CA GLU A 11 6.34 13.44 -6.70
C GLU A 11 5.13 12.91 -5.94
N LYS A 12 4.16 12.35 -6.66
CA LYS A 12 2.96 11.77 -6.07
C LYS A 12 3.30 10.63 -5.11
N LEU A 13 4.21 9.75 -5.49
CA LEU A 13 4.66 8.65 -4.66
C LEU A 13 5.39 9.13 -3.41
N ILE A 14 6.23 10.14 -3.53
CA ILE A 14 6.95 10.73 -2.40
C ILE A 14 5.96 11.35 -1.41
N GLU A 15 4.96 12.09 -1.89
CA GLU A 15 3.90 12.64 -1.05
C GLU A 15 3.12 11.56 -0.31
N MET A 16 2.73 10.50 -1.03
CA MET A 16 2.05 9.35 -0.43
C MET A 16 2.88 8.72 0.68
N LYS A 17 4.17 8.58 0.47
CA LYS A 17 5.08 8.01 1.45
C LYS A 17 5.15 8.85 2.72
N ILE A 18 5.27 10.17 2.57
CA ILE A 18 5.34 11.10 3.70
C ILE A 18 4.03 11.07 4.50
N GLU A 19 2.90 11.15 3.82
CA GLU A 19 1.58 11.12 4.44
C GLU A 19 1.33 9.81 5.17
N LEU A 20 1.68 8.69 4.55
CA LEU A 20 1.51 7.36 5.14
C LEU A 20 2.37 7.20 6.39
N ARG A 21 3.62 7.64 6.36
CA ARG A 21 4.50 7.60 7.52
C ARG A 21 3.95 8.40 8.70
N LYS A 22 3.45 9.60 8.43
CA LYS A 22 2.83 10.44 9.46
C LYS A 22 1.59 9.76 10.05
N HIS A 23 0.74 9.22 9.19
CA HIS A 23 -0.46 8.52 9.61
C HIS A 23 -0.14 7.33 10.51
N LEU A 24 0.81 6.49 10.11
CA LEU A 24 1.22 5.32 10.88
C LEU A 24 1.81 5.70 12.24
N GLU A 25 2.64 6.74 12.27
CA GLU A 25 3.26 7.21 13.50
C GLU A 25 2.22 7.78 14.47
N ASN A 26 1.28 8.58 13.98
CA ASN A 26 0.20 9.13 14.78
C ASN A 26 -0.71 8.04 15.35
N GLU A 27 -1.08 7.05 14.54
CA GLU A 27 -1.91 5.92 14.96
C GLU A 27 -1.21 5.09 16.03
N ARG A 28 0.08 4.83 15.88
CA ARG A 28 0.86 4.09 16.88
C ARG A 28 0.92 4.85 18.20
N THR A 29 1.08 6.17 18.15
CA THR A 29 1.09 7.02 19.34
C THR A 29 -0.25 6.98 20.05
N GLU A 30 -1.37 7.11 19.32
CA GLU A 30 -2.72 7.03 19.88
C GLU A 30 -2.99 5.67 20.53
N LEU A 31 -2.62 4.58 19.87
CA LEU A 31 -2.78 3.23 20.42
C LEU A 31 -1.97 3.04 21.69
N SER A 32 -0.76 3.56 21.74
CA SER A 32 0.09 3.51 22.92
C SER A 32 -0.55 4.25 24.11
N GLN A 33 -1.10 5.44 23.86
CA GLN A 33 -1.82 6.21 24.88
C GLN A 33 -3.07 5.48 25.37
N GLN A 34 -3.87 4.96 24.46
CA GLN A 34 -5.09 4.23 24.78
C GLN A 34 -4.78 3.01 25.66
N SER A 35 -3.70 2.30 25.37
CA SER A 35 -3.26 1.15 26.18
C SER A 35 -2.87 1.55 27.61
N ARG A 36 -2.30 2.74 27.79
CA ARG A 36 -1.88 3.24 29.12
C ARG A 36 -3.04 3.76 29.95
N GLU A 37 -4.06 4.31 29.32
CA GLU A 37 -5.17 5.00 29.95
C GLU A 37 -6.37 4.11 30.27
N CYS A 38 -6.36 2.83 29.86
CA CYS A 38 -7.50 1.96 30.07
C CYS A 38 -7.61 1.47 31.51
N ASP A 39 -8.86 1.43 32.01
CA ASP A 39 -9.20 0.83 33.29
C ASP A 39 -9.22 -0.70 33.22
N ASP A 40 -8.95 -1.39 34.34
CA ASP A 40 -8.91 -2.85 34.40
C ASP A 40 -10.20 -3.52 33.97
N LEU A 41 -11.36 -2.87 34.25
CA LEU A 41 -12.68 -3.42 33.90
C LEU A 41 -12.94 -3.51 32.40
N ASP A 42 -12.40 -2.57 31.63
CA ASP A 42 -12.60 -2.49 30.20
C ASP A 42 -11.40 -3.02 29.41
N ARG A 43 -10.37 -3.48 30.11
CA ARG A 43 -9.08 -3.83 29.52
C ARG A 43 -9.19 -4.89 28.42
N ALA A 44 -9.98 -5.94 28.65
CA ALA A 44 -10.12 -7.02 27.67
C ALA A 44 -10.72 -6.54 26.35
N GLN A 45 -11.75 -5.69 26.41
CA GLN A 45 -12.40 -5.13 25.23
C GLN A 45 -11.46 -4.16 24.50
N ILE A 46 -10.75 -3.31 25.24
CA ILE A 46 -9.80 -2.35 24.70
C ILE A 46 -8.63 -3.09 24.05
N GLU A 47 -8.12 -4.15 24.64
CA GLU A 47 -7.08 -4.97 24.06
C GLU A 47 -7.49 -5.60 22.73
N GLU A 48 -8.73 -6.07 22.61
CA GLU A 48 -9.25 -6.59 21.34
C GLU A 48 -9.28 -5.52 20.26
N GLU A 49 -9.77 -4.32 20.60
CA GLU A 49 -9.79 -3.18 19.67
C GLU A 49 -8.38 -2.79 19.24
N ILE A 50 -7.44 -2.75 20.18
CA ILE A 50 -6.04 -2.43 19.90
C ILE A 50 -5.43 -3.47 18.96
N HIS A 51 -5.67 -4.76 19.18
CA HIS A 51 -5.20 -5.83 18.31
C HIS A 51 -5.75 -5.70 16.90
N LEU A 52 -7.01 -5.37 16.74
CA LEU A 52 -7.62 -5.16 15.44
C LEU A 52 -6.99 -3.96 14.72
N ARG A 53 -6.80 -2.84 15.44
CA ARG A 53 -6.18 -1.64 14.87
C ARG A 53 -4.72 -1.88 14.50
N LEU A 54 -3.98 -2.67 15.29
CA LEU A 54 -2.60 -3.05 14.97
C LEU A 54 -2.52 -3.89 13.68
N ARG A 55 -3.49 -4.76 13.45
CA ARG A 55 -3.56 -5.53 12.19
C ARG A 55 -3.78 -4.62 10.99
N ILE A 56 -4.65 -3.62 11.14
CA ILE A 56 -4.91 -2.62 10.09
C ILE A 56 -3.64 -1.82 9.81
N LEU A 57 -2.94 -1.36 10.85
CA LEU A 57 -1.69 -0.63 10.72
C LEU A 57 -0.60 -1.47 10.04
N ASP A 58 -0.50 -2.75 10.39
CA ASP A 58 0.45 -3.66 9.76
C ASP A 58 0.17 -3.80 8.26
N ARG A 59 -1.10 -3.94 7.90
CA ARG A 59 -1.52 -4.00 6.50
C ARG A 59 -1.17 -2.71 5.75
N GLU A 60 -1.47 -1.56 6.35
CA GLU A 60 -1.16 -0.26 5.76
C GLU A 60 0.35 -0.03 5.63
N SER A 61 1.13 -0.48 6.63
CA SER A 61 2.59 -0.33 6.61
C SER A 61 3.25 -1.10 5.47
N LYS A 62 2.62 -2.16 4.98
CA LYS A 62 3.14 -2.94 3.85
C LYS A 62 3.08 -2.18 2.53
N LEU A 63 2.34 -1.08 2.47
CA LEU A 63 2.34 -0.21 1.30
C LEU A 63 3.65 0.58 1.17
N LEU A 64 4.36 0.86 2.27
CA LEU A 64 5.62 1.61 2.23
C LEU A 64 6.68 0.97 1.33
N PRO A 65 7.00 -0.34 1.46
CA PRO A 65 7.93 -0.99 0.54
C PRO A 65 7.49 -0.94 -0.92
N LYS A 66 6.18 -1.01 -1.16
CA LYS A 66 5.63 -0.93 -2.53
C LYS A 66 5.83 0.46 -3.13
N ILE A 67 5.67 1.51 -2.32
CA ILE A 67 5.93 2.89 -2.75
C ILE A 67 7.42 3.07 -3.07
N ASP A 68 8.31 2.58 -2.21
CA ASP A 68 9.76 2.65 -2.42
C ASP A 68 10.17 1.91 -3.69
N GLU A 69 9.60 0.73 -3.94
CA GLU A 69 9.85 -0.03 -5.16
C GLU A 69 9.37 0.71 -6.40
N ALA A 70 8.19 1.33 -6.33
CA ALA A 70 7.67 2.14 -7.45
C ALA A 70 8.59 3.32 -7.77
N ILE A 71 9.10 4.01 -6.76
CA ILE A 71 10.06 5.11 -6.94
C ILE A 71 11.34 4.59 -7.60
N LYS A 72 11.84 3.46 -7.15
CA LYS A 72 13.02 2.82 -7.72
C LYS A 72 12.80 2.48 -9.20
N ARG A 73 11.62 1.97 -9.55
CA ARG A 73 11.29 1.66 -10.94
C ARG A 73 11.22 2.89 -11.82
N ILE A 74 10.83 4.05 -11.30
CA ILE A 74 10.90 5.32 -12.03
C ILE A 74 12.35 5.66 -12.35
N ASP A 75 13.24 5.51 -11.38
CA ASP A 75 14.68 5.77 -11.57
C ASP A 75 15.30 4.78 -12.58
N ASP A 76 14.86 3.52 -12.58
CA ASP A 76 15.30 2.48 -13.53
C ASP A 76 14.60 2.57 -14.89
N LYS A 77 13.62 3.46 -15.04
CA LYS A 77 12.80 3.62 -16.25
C LYS A 77 11.94 2.41 -16.59
N SER A 78 11.66 1.55 -15.61
CA SER A 78 10.77 0.39 -15.76
C SER A 78 9.34 0.66 -15.26
N TYR A 79 9.09 1.82 -14.67
CA TYR A 79 7.79 2.20 -14.16
C TYR A 79 6.74 2.32 -15.26
N GLY A 80 5.52 1.85 -14.98
CA GLY A 80 4.42 1.92 -15.92
C GLY A 80 4.27 0.69 -16.81
N TYR A 81 5.13 -0.29 -16.65
CA TYR A 81 5.07 -1.55 -17.39
C TYR A 81 4.73 -2.71 -16.45
N CYS A 82 3.86 -3.61 -16.93
CA CYS A 82 3.52 -4.81 -16.18
C CYS A 82 4.76 -5.69 -15.95
N VAL A 83 4.99 -6.09 -14.71
CA VAL A 83 6.18 -6.90 -14.36
C VAL A 83 6.16 -8.31 -14.96
N ASN A 84 4.98 -8.84 -15.27
CA ASN A 84 4.85 -10.19 -15.82
C ASN A 84 4.77 -10.23 -17.35
N THR A 85 4.09 -9.26 -17.96
CA THR A 85 3.85 -9.28 -19.41
C THR A 85 4.68 -8.25 -20.18
N GLY A 86 5.21 -7.24 -19.49
CA GLY A 86 5.92 -6.13 -20.12
C GLY A 86 5.02 -5.12 -20.83
N GLU A 87 3.71 -5.30 -20.80
CA GLU A 87 2.76 -4.39 -21.41
C GLU A 87 2.57 -3.14 -20.59
N ILE A 88 2.08 -2.07 -21.25
CA ILE A 88 1.82 -0.79 -20.59
C ILE A 88 0.64 -0.95 -19.61
N ILE A 89 0.84 -0.49 -18.37
CA ILE A 89 -0.23 -0.51 -17.36
C ILE A 89 -1.31 0.53 -17.69
N GLY A 90 -0.92 1.69 -18.19
CA GLY A 90 -1.82 2.78 -18.52
C GLY A 90 -1.88 3.86 -17.45
N ILE A 91 -1.98 5.11 -17.88
CA ILE A 91 -1.95 6.29 -17.01
C ILE A 91 -3.15 6.31 -16.06
N HIS A 92 -4.35 5.96 -16.56
CA HIS A 92 -5.56 5.95 -15.72
C HIS A 92 -5.44 5.01 -14.54
N ARG A 93 -4.92 3.82 -14.77
CA ARG A 93 -4.71 2.84 -13.69
C ARG A 93 -3.66 3.31 -12.69
N LEU A 94 -2.59 3.93 -13.17
CA LEU A 94 -1.55 4.48 -12.31
C LEU A 94 -2.02 5.68 -11.51
N LEU A 95 -2.92 6.51 -12.04
CA LEU A 95 -3.51 7.62 -11.30
C LEU A 95 -4.34 7.13 -10.11
N VAL A 96 -5.08 6.04 -10.29
CA VAL A 96 -5.86 5.42 -9.23
C VAL A 96 -4.96 4.66 -8.25
N ARG A 97 -3.97 3.94 -8.77
CA ARG A 97 -3.06 3.11 -7.99
C ARG A 97 -1.63 3.28 -8.47
N PRO A 98 -0.92 4.31 -7.97
CA PRO A 98 0.46 4.59 -8.43
C PRO A 98 1.46 3.46 -8.21
N THR A 99 1.19 2.55 -7.29
CA THR A 99 2.04 1.39 -6.99
C THR A 99 1.70 0.16 -7.82
N ALA A 100 0.80 0.25 -8.80
CA ALA A 100 0.38 -0.89 -9.61
C ALA A 100 1.58 -1.51 -10.34
N LEU A 101 1.71 -2.83 -10.24
CA LEU A 101 2.77 -3.61 -10.87
C LEU A 101 2.26 -4.40 -12.07
N PHE A 102 0.96 -4.56 -12.21
CA PHE A 102 0.33 -5.41 -13.22
C PHE A 102 -0.65 -4.62 -14.06
N CYS A 103 -0.72 -4.95 -15.35
CA CYS A 103 -1.81 -4.46 -16.20
C CYS A 103 -3.13 -5.08 -15.76
N ALA A 104 -4.26 -4.51 -16.21
CA ALA A 104 -5.59 -4.97 -15.81
C ALA A 104 -5.82 -6.45 -16.13
N GLU A 105 -5.37 -6.91 -17.29
CA GLU A 105 -5.51 -8.31 -17.71
C GLU A 105 -4.74 -9.26 -16.80
N GLU A 106 -3.49 -8.93 -16.49
CA GLU A 106 -2.65 -9.77 -15.63
C GLU A 106 -3.18 -9.80 -14.20
N LYS A 107 -3.64 -8.69 -13.68
CA LYS A 107 -4.24 -8.63 -12.34
C LYS A 107 -5.50 -9.51 -12.26
N GLY A 108 -6.35 -9.43 -13.27
CA GLY A 108 -7.53 -10.28 -13.36
C GLY A 108 -7.18 -11.78 -13.41
N ARG A 109 -6.14 -12.12 -14.14
CA ARG A 109 -5.66 -13.51 -14.24
C ARG A 109 -5.16 -14.02 -12.89
N GLN A 110 -4.40 -13.21 -12.15
CA GLN A 110 -3.91 -13.57 -10.82
C GLN A 110 -5.05 -13.76 -9.82
N GLU A 111 -6.04 -12.89 -9.85
CA GLU A 111 -7.22 -13.00 -8.99
C GLU A 111 -8.00 -14.28 -9.25
N LYS A 112 -8.12 -14.70 -10.50
CA LYS A 112 -8.75 -15.97 -10.87
C LYS A 112 -7.98 -17.17 -10.32
N ILE A 113 -6.65 -17.14 -10.40
CA ILE A 113 -5.80 -18.20 -9.87
C ILE A 113 -5.95 -18.28 -8.34
N GLU A 114 -5.90 -17.18 -7.66
CA GLU A 114 -6.08 -17.11 -6.20
C GLU A 114 -7.45 -17.67 -5.79
N LYS A 115 -8.50 -17.31 -6.52
CA LYS A 115 -9.85 -17.81 -6.27
C LYS A 115 -9.93 -19.30 -6.46
N ALA A 116 -9.33 -19.84 -7.51
CA ALA A 116 -9.28 -21.26 -7.76
C ALA A 116 -8.59 -22.02 -6.61
N TYR A 117 -7.51 -21.45 -6.06
CA TYR A 117 -6.83 -22.02 -4.90
C TYR A 117 -7.69 -22.03 -3.65
N ARG A 118 -8.48 -20.99 -3.41
CA ARG A 118 -9.38 -20.94 -2.26
C ARG A 118 -10.53 -21.92 -2.37
N ASP A 119 -11.03 -22.14 -3.57
CA ASP A 119 -12.19 -23.00 -3.83
C ASP A 119 -11.81 -24.48 -3.92
N SER A 120 -10.53 -24.79 -3.94
CA SER A 120 -10.05 -26.19 -3.95
C SER A 120 -9.75 -26.70 -2.49
#